data_714b376bf56fee512fff32b591ad2863
#
_entry.id   714b376bf56fee512fff32b591ad2863
#
_cell.length_a   1.000
_cell.length_b   1.000
_cell.length_c   1.000
_cell.angle_alpha   90.00
_cell.angle_beta   90.00
_cell.angle_gamma   90.00
#
_symmetry.space_group_name_H-M   'P 1'
#
loop_
_entity.id
_entity.type
_entity.pdbx_description
1 polymer ?
#
loop_
_entity_poly.entity_id
_entity_poly.type
_entity_poly.pdbx_seq_one_letter_code
_entity_poly.pdbx_strand_id
1 'polypeptide(L)'
;LPNRGKMKSTSKEIFNTLLNDKKVKATTGNDTSFEYTKIPFNIPQLDKITKGGIPRKRFTLLFGGFSSGKSYVASQLCKTVQEDGGVAVWVDLEKSWDSDWMTKSGLNTKEMVVYNPDTSEEAFKAVRNSLQAGADIVIIDSVAGLVPADIFTHEDGIGHSPIAWQSRTWNQMLMRLIPELKHGGALVAINQTRGTMGNVQMMDTMPGGEGQKYFTHCCMHFTRGSWLTKPGKSGSKNMSDRMGFEINARLLKDKFGGEKFEQVVVPFKFDGGIDMVETYVRVALEEGIIEQKGAMYYYKTSNFRGMNAIVTWFKEDSKEYEELVDATKKSYLTGESDSESA
;
A
#
# COMPACT_ATOMS: atom_id res chain seq x y z
N LEU A 1 -23.81 46.86 21.79
CA LEU A 1 -23.02 45.92 20.92
C LEU A 1 -21.58 45.94 21.42
N PRO A 2 -20.96 44.79 21.83
CA PRO A 2 -19.59 44.79 22.28
C PRO A 2 -18.63 44.99 21.10
N ASN A 3 -17.65 45.81 21.35
CA ASN A 3 -16.68 46.40 20.47
C ASN A 3 -15.84 45.30 19.68
N ARG A 4 -16.23 45.00 18.45
CA ARG A 4 -15.53 44.00 17.57
C ARG A 4 -14.04 44.31 17.34
N GLY A 5 -13.59 45.56 17.54
CA GLY A 5 -12.18 45.95 17.39
C GLY A 5 -11.26 45.43 18.48
N LYS A 6 -11.71 45.40 19.75
CA LYS A 6 -10.91 44.85 20.88
C LYS A 6 -10.77 43.34 20.82
N MET A 7 -11.77 42.62 20.27
CA MET A 7 -11.68 41.17 20.08
C MET A 7 -10.60 40.76 19.04
N LYS A 8 -10.38 41.57 17.99
CA LYS A 8 -9.37 41.24 16.95
C LYS A 8 -7.93 41.36 17.46
N SER A 9 -7.59 42.36 18.29
CA SER A 9 -6.25 42.46 18.90
C SER A 9 -6.00 41.35 19.90
N THR A 10 -6.97 41.03 20.75
CA THR A 10 -6.88 39.92 21.71
C THR A 10 -6.73 38.56 21.04
N SER A 11 -7.41 38.30 19.91
CA SER A 11 -7.27 37.05 19.14
C SER A 11 -5.87 36.88 18.55
N LYS A 12 -5.27 37.98 18.06
CA LYS A 12 -3.90 37.96 17.52
C LYS A 12 -2.86 37.76 18.63
N GLU A 13 -3.08 38.34 19.80
CA GLU A 13 -2.21 38.12 20.96
C GLU A 13 -2.29 36.69 21.48
N ILE A 14 -3.49 36.09 21.55
CA ILE A 14 -3.67 34.68 21.90
C ILE A 14 -2.96 33.79 20.88
N PHE A 15 -3.15 34.04 19.59
CA PHE A 15 -2.49 33.25 18.51
C PHE A 15 -0.96 33.28 18.64
N ASN A 16 -0.37 34.48 18.82
CA ASN A 16 1.09 34.61 19.00
C ASN A 16 1.58 33.94 20.30
N THR A 17 0.79 34.01 21.37
CA THR A 17 1.12 33.38 22.65
C THR A 17 1.18 31.86 22.49
N LEU A 18 0.20 31.27 21.79
CA LEU A 18 0.16 29.81 21.54
C LEU A 18 1.31 29.34 20.65
N LEU A 19 1.68 30.09 19.61
CA LEU A 19 2.80 29.78 18.74
C LEU A 19 4.16 29.86 19.45
N ASN A 20 4.29 30.74 20.43
CA ASN A 20 5.52 30.94 21.20
C ASN A 20 5.58 30.12 22.50
N ASP A 21 4.67 29.18 22.72
CA ASP A 21 4.71 28.30 23.90
C ASP A 21 5.92 27.41 23.84
N LYS A 22 6.85 27.62 24.80
CA LYS A 22 8.09 26.84 24.91
C LYS A 22 7.87 25.41 25.44
N LYS A 23 6.72 25.13 26.03
CA LYS A 23 6.40 23.83 26.65
C LYS A 23 5.81 22.85 25.64
N VAL A 24 5.06 23.36 24.66
CA VAL A 24 4.39 22.55 23.63
C VAL A 24 4.69 23.19 22.28
N LYS A 25 5.35 22.43 21.40
CA LYS A 25 5.68 22.90 20.04
C LYS A 25 4.38 23.09 19.25
N ALA A 26 4.10 24.34 18.89
CA ALA A 26 3.00 24.70 17.99
C ALA A 26 3.55 25.26 16.67
N THR A 27 2.82 25.07 15.58
CA THR A 27 3.12 25.63 14.27
C THR A 27 1.81 26.11 13.60
N THR A 28 1.91 26.89 12.54
CA THR A 28 0.75 27.32 11.75
C THR A 28 0.24 26.17 10.87
N GLY A 29 -1.05 26.20 10.53
CA GLY A 29 -1.67 25.14 9.73
C GLY A 29 -1.13 25.00 8.28
N ASN A 30 -0.38 25.99 7.80
CA ASN A 30 0.30 25.98 6.50
C ASN A 30 1.81 25.68 6.61
N ASP A 31 2.28 25.16 7.75
CA ASP A 31 3.67 24.75 7.92
C ASP A 31 3.97 23.54 7.03
N THR A 32 5.10 23.58 6.34
CA THR A 32 5.54 22.48 5.42
C THR A 32 5.74 21.15 6.13
N SER A 33 5.87 21.13 7.46
CA SER A 33 5.91 19.89 8.24
C SER A 33 4.62 19.06 8.13
N PHE A 34 3.51 19.67 7.71
CA PHE A 34 2.25 18.96 7.45
C PHE A 34 2.12 18.44 6.02
N GLU A 35 3.01 18.86 5.12
CA GLU A 35 3.08 18.30 3.77
C GLU A 35 3.45 16.82 3.83
N TYR A 36 2.88 16.06 2.92
CA TYR A 36 3.19 14.65 2.76
C TYR A 36 3.44 14.33 1.30
N THR A 37 4.38 13.41 1.08
CA THR A 37 4.61 12.76 -0.21
C THR A 37 4.09 11.34 -0.14
N LYS A 38 3.91 10.71 -1.29
CA LYS A 38 3.46 9.33 -1.38
C LYS A 38 4.57 8.43 -1.90
N ILE A 39 4.50 7.15 -1.56
CA ILE A 39 5.30 6.08 -2.15
C ILE A 39 4.35 5.35 -3.11
N PRO A 40 4.56 5.43 -4.43
CA PRO A 40 3.72 4.71 -5.38
C PRO A 40 3.96 3.20 -5.30
N PHE A 41 2.92 2.45 -5.59
CA PHE A 41 3.03 1.00 -5.78
C PHE A 41 3.75 0.66 -7.09
N ASN A 42 3.83 1.63 -8.00
CA ASN A 42 4.16 1.42 -9.40
C ASN A 42 3.26 0.35 -10.07
N ILE A 43 2.05 0.19 -9.54
CA ILE A 43 0.95 -0.60 -10.08
C ILE A 43 -0.18 0.38 -10.37
N PRO A 44 -0.42 0.75 -11.63
CA PRO A 44 -1.24 1.91 -11.99
C PRO A 44 -2.67 1.85 -11.45
N GLN A 45 -3.30 0.67 -11.35
CA GLN A 45 -4.63 0.54 -10.74
C GLN A 45 -4.62 0.94 -9.26
N LEU A 46 -3.57 0.52 -8.51
CA LEU A 46 -3.46 0.85 -7.09
C LEU A 46 -3.11 2.32 -6.90
N ASP A 47 -2.21 2.84 -7.74
CA ASP A 47 -1.81 4.25 -7.70
C ASP A 47 -2.97 5.16 -8.09
N LYS A 48 -3.83 4.75 -9.04
CA LYS A 48 -5.05 5.45 -9.41
C LYS A 48 -5.97 5.63 -8.21
N ILE A 49 -6.42 4.55 -7.56
CA ILE A 49 -7.37 4.65 -6.43
C ILE A 49 -6.78 5.30 -5.18
N THR A 50 -5.46 5.26 -5.01
CA THR A 50 -4.77 5.93 -3.90
C THR A 50 -4.27 7.32 -4.25
N LYS A 51 -4.50 7.81 -5.48
CA LYS A 51 -3.97 9.07 -5.98
C LYS A 51 -2.45 9.19 -5.76
N GLY A 52 -1.72 8.18 -6.28
CA GLY A 52 -0.26 8.15 -6.30
C GLY A 52 0.42 7.34 -5.20
N GLY A 53 -0.28 6.41 -4.54
CA GLY A 53 0.35 5.47 -3.60
C GLY A 53 0.03 5.72 -2.12
N ILE A 54 0.87 5.16 -1.24
CA ILE A 54 0.71 5.28 0.22
C ILE A 54 1.40 6.54 0.76
N PRO A 55 0.86 7.19 1.80
CA PRO A 55 1.46 8.39 2.37
C PRO A 55 2.71 8.07 3.21
N ARG A 56 3.82 8.80 2.98
CA ARG A 56 4.98 8.84 3.89
C ARG A 56 4.58 9.44 5.24
N LYS A 57 5.34 9.17 6.27
CA LYS A 57 5.09 9.62 7.66
C LYS A 57 3.75 9.15 8.23
N ARG A 58 3.19 8.07 7.68
CA ARG A 58 1.87 7.57 8.07
C ARG A 58 1.86 6.05 8.17
N PHE A 59 0.83 5.56 8.83
CA PHE A 59 0.56 4.12 8.95
C PHE A 59 -0.44 3.68 7.89
N THR A 60 -0.05 2.66 7.12
CA THR A 60 -0.88 1.99 6.10
C THR A 60 -1.14 0.55 6.52
N LEU A 61 -2.35 0.08 6.32
CA LEU A 61 -2.78 -1.30 6.58
C LEU A 61 -3.20 -1.98 5.29
N LEU A 62 -2.52 -3.08 4.94
CA LEU A 62 -2.88 -3.98 3.85
C LEU A 62 -3.42 -5.27 4.45
N PHE A 63 -4.69 -5.60 4.22
CA PHE A 63 -5.28 -6.78 4.84
C PHE A 63 -6.13 -7.59 3.87
N GLY A 64 -6.40 -8.85 4.23
CA GLY A 64 -7.22 -9.74 3.40
C GLY A 64 -6.89 -11.21 3.63
N GLY A 65 -7.56 -12.09 2.89
CA GLY A 65 -7.39 -13.54 2.98
C GLY A 65 -5.98 -14.02 2.60
N PHE A 66 -5.71 -15.30 2.83
CA PHE A 66 -4.47 -15.94 2.40
C PHE A 66 -4.30 -15.88 0.88
N SER A 67 -3.05 -15.76 0.42
CA SER A 67 -2.70 -15.78 -1.00
C SER A 67 -3.50 -14.75 -1.83
N SER A 68 -3.77 -13.57 -1.27
CA SER A 68 -4.47 -12.47 -1.97
C SER A 68 -3.52 -11.42 -2.56
N GLY A 69 -2.20 -11.65 -2.53
CA GLY A 69 -1.19 -10.78 -3.15
C GLY A 69 -0.65 -9.66 -2.26
N LYS A 70 -1.03 -9.59 -0.97
CA LYS A 70 -0.60 -8.52 -0.04
C LYS A 70 0.91 -8.34 0.05
N SER A 71 1.64 -9.43 0.33
CA SER A 71 3.10 -9.40 0.49
C SER A 71 3.79 -9.02 -0.83
N TYR A 72 3.27 -9.47 -1.97
CA TYR A 72 3.75 -9.03 -3.28
C TYR A 72 3.55 -7.53 -3.49
N VAL A 73 2.36 -7.00 -3.21
CA VAL A 73 2.08 -5.57 -3.32
C VAL A 73 2.95 -4.75 -2.37
N ALA A 74 3.16 -5.22 -1.14
CA ALA A 74 4.08 -4.58 -0.19
C ALA A 74 5.53 -4.60 -0.69
N SER A 75 5.97 -5.68 -1.35
CA SER A 75 7.31 -5.75 -1.94
C SER A 75 7.51 -4.73 -3.06
N GLN A 76 6.46 -4.42 -3.85
CA GLN A 76 6.55 -3.38 -4.88
C GLN A 76 6.77 -1.98 -4.28
N LEU A 77 6.20 -1.68 -3.11
CA LEU A 77 6.51 -0.44 -2.38
C LEU A 77 7.99 -0.38 -1.95
N CYS A 78 8.55 -1.50 -1.47
CA CYS A 78 9.97 -1.60 -1.15
C CYS A 78 10.84 -1.39 -2.39
N LYS A 79 10.47 -2.00 -3.52
CA LYS A 79 11.16 -1.82 -4.80
C LYS A 79 11.19 -0.35 -5.20
N THR A 80 10.05 0.33 -5.16
CA THR A 80 9.96 1.77 -5.47
C THR A 80 10.89 2.59 -4.58
N VAL A 81 10.92 2.31 -3.28
CA VAL A 81 11.83 3.00 -2.35
C VAL A 81 13.29 2.76 -2.69
N GLN A 82 13.67 1.54 -3.08
CA GLN A 82 15.05 1.23 -3.52
C GLN A 82 15.41 1.93 -4.83
N GLU A 83 14.49 2.00 -5.80
CA GLU A 83 14.68 2.71 -7.06
C GLU A 83 14.88 4.22 -6.83
N ASP A 84 14.26 4.80 -5.80
CA ASP A 84 14.46 6.18 -5.36
C ASP A 84 15.74 6.38 -4.52
N GLY A 85 16.54 5.33 -4.31
CA GLY A 85 17.76 5.36 -3.49
C GLY A 85 17.49 5.35 -1.97
N GLY A 86 16.28 5.02 -1.55
CA GLY A 86 15.88 4.94 -0.15
C GLY A 86 16.10 3.56 0.48
N VAL A 87 15.90 3.49 1.80
CA VAL A 87 16.10 2.28 2.61
C VAL A 87 14.76 1.61 2.92
N ALA A 88 14.62 0.36 2.49
CA ALA A 88 13.47 -0.48 2.78
C ALA A 88 13.81 -1.56 3.83
N VAL A 89 12.89 -1.76 4.78
CA VAL A 89 13.04 -2.71 5.87
C VAL A 89 11.83 -3.65 5.90
N TRP A 90 12.09 -4.94 6.09
CA TRP A 90 11.06 -5.98 6.23
C TRP A 90 11.20 -6.69 7.58
N VAL A 91 10.13 -6.68 8.36
CA VAL A 91 10.03 -7.41 9.62
C VAL A 91 9.16 -8.63 9.39
N ASP A 92 9.80 -9.79 9.20
CA ASP A 92 9.17 -11.06 8.85
C ASP A 92 8.78 -11.84 10.11
N LEU A 93 7.52 -11.73 10.49
CA LEU A 93 6.92 -12.45 11.61
C LEU A 93 6.36 -13.82 11.22
N GLU A 94 6.18 -14.07 9.93
CA GLU A 94 5.67 -15.35 9.43
C GLU A 94 6.81 -16.34 9.10
N LYS A 95 8.08 -15.89 9.18
CA LYS A 95 9.27 -16.68 8.79
C LYS A 95 9.18 -17.20 7.35
N SER A 96 8.66 -16.34 6.47
CA SER A 96 8.30 -16.67 5.08
C SER A 96 9.16 -15.95 4.04
N TRP A 97 10.18 -15.21 4.46
CA TRP A 97 11.08 -14.50 3.54
C TRP A 97 11.82 -15.48 2.61
N ASP A 98 11.62 -15.31 1.32
CA ASP A 98 12.29 -16.04 0.27
C ASP A 98 13.03 -15.05 -0.65
N SER A 99 14.37 -15.05 -0.57
CA SER A 99 15.21 -14.12 -1.32
C SER A 99 15.12 -14.34 -2.84
N ASP A 100 14.93 -15.58 -3.29
CA ASP A 100 14.82 -15.89 -4.72
C ASP A 100 13.50 -15.35 -5.28
N TRP A 101 12.41 -15.56 -4.54
CA TRP A 101 11.11 -15.03 -4.88
C TRP A 101 11.10 -13.50 -4.88
N MET A 102 11.67 -12.85 -3.86
CA MET A 102 11.74 -11.39 -3.78
C MET A 102 12.59 -10.80 -4.90
N THR A 103 13.71 -11.45 -5.26
CA THR A 103 14.54 -11.05 -6.41
C THR A 103 13.76 -11.19 -7.73
N LYS A 104 13.01 -12.27 -7.94
CA LYS A 104 12.13 -12.43 -9.10
C LYS A 104 11.01 -11.38 -9.15
N SER A 105 10.57 -10.90 -8.00
CA SER A 105 9.59 -9.80 -7.87
C SER A 105 10.21 -8.42 -8.14
N GLY A 106 11.50 -8.35 -8.39
CA GLY A 106 12.23 -7.14 -8.78
C GLY A 106 12.88 -6.38 -7.62
N LEU A 107 12.93 -6.94 -6.39
CA LEU A 107 13.65 -6.33 -5.28
C LEU A 107 15.16 -6.54 -5.40
N ASN A 108 15.93 -5.54 -5.01
CA ASN A 108 17.34 -5.71 -4.70
C ASN A 108 17.49 -6.29 -3.28
N THR A 109 17.48 -7.62 -3.18
CA THR A 109 17.55 -8.31 -1.87
C THR A 109 18.87 -8.09 -1.14
N LYS A 110 19.93 -7.65 -1.82
CA LYS A 110 21.22 -7.31 -1.20
C LYS A 110 21.17 -6.01 -0.41
N GLU A 111 20.25 -5.12 -0.74
CA GLU A 111 20.03 -3.83 -0.10
C GLU A 111 18.77 -3.81 0.80
N MET A 112 18.14 -4.97 0.97
CA MET A 112 17.03 -5.11 1.92
C MET A 112 17.54 -5.40 3.33
N VAL A 113 17.01 -4.66 4.30
CA VAL A 113 17.19 -5.01 5.71
C VAL A 113 16.02 -5.91 6.12
N VAL A 114 16.31 -7.15 6.51
CA VAL A 114 15.29 -8.11 6.93
C VAL A 114 15.52 -8.50 8.38
N TYR A 115 14.52 -8.25 9.22
CA TYR A 115 14.48 -8.73 10.59
C TYR A 115 13.58 -9.96 10.68
N ASN A 116 13.99 -10.93 11.47
CA ASN A 116 13.27 -12.19 11.68
C ASN A 116 13.06 -12.42 13.18
N PRO A 117 12.26 -11.56 13.86
CA PRO A 117 12.09 -11.59 15.29
C PRO A 117 11.25 -12.80 15.72
N ASP A 118 11.53 -13.31 16.93
CA ASP A 118 10.75 -14.40 17.52
C ASP A 118 9.63 -13.88 18.41
N THR A 119 9.76 -12.65 18.91
CA THR A 119 8.80 -12.04 19.85
C THR A 119 8.27 -10.70 19.34
N SER A 120 7.11 -10.31 19.84
CA SER A 120 6.52 -9.00 19.57
C SER A 120 7.39 -7.84 20.06
N GLU A 121 8.10 -8.05 21.16
CA GLU A 121 9.00 -7.08 21.75
C GLU A 121 10.23 -6.84 20.87
N GLU A 122 10.78 -7.91 20.27
CA GLU A 122 11.85 -7.82 19.28
C GLU A 122 11.37 -7.14 18.01
N ALA A 123 10.18 -7.52 17.51
CA ALA A 123 9.55 -6.87 16.36
C ALA A 123 9.37 -5.36 16.59
N PHE A 124 8.86 -4.98 17.76
CA PHE A 124 8.71 -3.57 18.12
C PHE A 124 10.05 -2.82 18.11
N LYS A 125 11.10 -3.41 18.67
CA LYS A 125 12.45 -2.82 18.69
C LYS A 125 12.98 -2.67 17.27
N ALA A 126 12.85 -3.69 16.43
CA ALA A 126 13.27 -3.67 15.03
C ALA A 126 12.59 -2.53 14.25
N VAL A 127 11.27 -2.44 14.31
CA VAL A 127 10.48 -1.38 13.64
C VAL A 127 10.89 0.00 14.16
N ARG A 128 10.91 0.19 15.47
CA ARG A 128 11.23 1.48 16.08
C ARG A 128 12.64 1.95 15.71
N ASN A 129 13.64 1.08 15.84
CA ASN A 129 15.02 1.41 15.53
C ASN A 129 15.19 1.75 14.04
N SER A 130 14.49 1.03 13.14
CA SER A 130 14.52 1.31 11.70
C SER A 130 13.94 2.69 11.40
N LEU A 131 12.79 3.04 11.98
CA LEU A 131 12.17 4.36 11.81
C LEU A 131 13.06 5.48 12.37
N GLN A 132 13.67 5.27 13.53
CA GLN A 132 14.58 6.25 14.15
C GLN A 132 15.88 6.41 13.35
N ALA A 133 16.36 5.34 12.72
CA ALA A 133 17.52 5.39 11.81
C ALA A 133 17.20 6.09 10.47
N GLY A 134 15.94 6.37 10.18
CA GLY A 134 15.53 7.07 8.95
C GLY A 134 15.17 6.15 7.79
N ALA A 135 14.78 4.89 8.06
CA ALA A 135 14.26 4.02 7.01
C ALA A 135 13.04 4.65 6.31
N ASP A 136 13.01 4.62 4.98
CA ASP A 136 11.95 5.22 4.17
C ASP A 136 10.66 4.45 4.20
N ILE A 137 10.76 3.12 4.36
CA ILE A 137 9.61 2.23 4.53
C ILE A 137 9.97 1.06 5.46
N VAL A 138 9.04 0.72 6.34
CA VAL A 138 9.12 -0.47 7.19
C VAL A 138 7.86 -1.30 6.99
N ILE A 139 8.02 -2.54 6.54
CA ILE A 139 6.95 -3.52 6.37
C ILE A 139 6.92 -4.46 7.57
N ILE A 140 5.74 -4.77 8.09
CA ILE A 140 5.49 -5.83 9.09
C ILE A 140 4.65 -6.91 8.41
N ASP A 141 5.21 -8.10 8.24
CA ASP A 141 4.53 -9.24 7.62
C ASP A 141 4.54 -10.46 8.56
N SER A 142 3.48 -10.74 9.26
CA SER A 142 2.21 -10.03 9.41
C SER A 142 1.87 -9.81 10.88
N VAL A 143 0.91 -8.90 11.15
CA VAL A 143 0.40 -8.67 12.53
C VAL A 143 -0.11 -9.97 13.17
N ALA A 144 -0.59 -10.92 12.36
CA ALA A 144 -1.05 -12.22 12.82
C ALA A 144 0.05 -13.06 13.49
N GLY A 145 1.33 -12.83 13.13
CA GLY A 145 2.49 -13.52 13.69
C GLY A 145 3.04 -12.92 14.99
N LEU A 146 2.41 -11.89 15.55
CA LEU A 146 2.84 -11.30 16.82
C LEU A 146 2.64 -12.28 17.98
N VAL A 147 3.73 -12.67 18.64
CA VAL A 147 3.77 -13.59 19.78
C VAL A 147 4.47 -12.91 20.95
N PRO A 148 3.91 -12.89 22.18
CA PRO A 148 4.56 -12.30 23.33
C PRO A 148 5.76 -13.10 23.80
N ALA A 149 6.77 -12.42 24.37
CA ALA A 149 7.96 -13.09 24.92
C ALA A 149 7.62 -14.01 26.11
N ASP A 150 6.59 -13.67 26.89
CA ASP A 150 6.18 -14.44 28.06
C ASP A 150 5.60 -15.82 27.72
N ILE A 151 5.08 -16.03 26.50
CA ILE A 151 4.71 -17.38 26.00
C ILE A 151 5.89 -18.36 26.05
N PHE A 152 7.11 -17.88 25.84
CA PHE A 152 8.31 -18.72 25.82
C PHE A 152 8.89 -18.97 27.25
N THR A 153 8.41 -18.24 28.26
CA THR A 153 8.94 -18.31 29.64
C THR A 153 8.10 -19.16 30.59
N HIS A 154 6.86 -19.49 30.22
CA HIS A 154 5.98 -20.36 31.00
C HIS A 154 6.11 -21.81 30.55
N GLU A 155 6.39 -22.73 31.48
CA GLU A 155 6.55 -24.17 31.21
C GLU A 155 5.30 -24.79 30.54
N ASP A 156 4.11 -24.24 30.80
CA ASP A 156 2.86 -24.74 30.23
C ASP A 156 2.34 -23.97 29.01
N GLY A 157 2.94 -22.89 28.62
CA GLY A 157 2.75 -22.09 27.35
C GLY A 157 1.34 -21.89 26.76
N ILE A 158 0.33 -22.54 27.31
CA ILE A 158 -1.01 -22.71 26.73
C ILE A 158 -2.07 -22.25 27.76
N GLY A 159 -2.10 -21.02 28.15
CA GLY A 159 -3.04 -20.64 29.21
C GLY A 159 -3.73 -19.29 29.10
N HIS A 160 -3.24 -18.38 28.29
CA HIS A 160 -3.84 -17.06 28.18
C HIS A 160 -4.50 -16.87 26.81
N SER A 161 -5.66 -16.20 26.77
CA SER A 161 -6.36 -15.90 25.52
C SER A 161 -5.45 -15.09 24.58
N PRO A 162 -4.87 -15.70 23.53
CA PRO A 162 -3.87 -15.04 22.71
C PRO A 162 -4.44 -13.83 21.96
N ILE A 163 -5.75 -13.82 21.70
CA ILE A 163 -6.43 -12.80 20.89
C ILE A 163 -6.51 -11.44 21.62
N ALA A 164 -6.90 -11.45 22.90
CA ALA A 164 -7.02 -10.21 23.68
C ALA A 164 -5.64 -9.59 23.95
N TRP A 165 -4.64 -10.43 24.19
CA TRP A 165 -3.26 -10.01 24.37
C TRP A 165 -2.69 -9.40 23.08
N GLN A 166 -2.81 -10.08 21.95
CA GLN A 166 -2.33 -9.62 20.64
C GLN A 166 -2.90 -8.24 20.28
N SER A 167 -4.20 -8.04 20.51
CA SER A 167 -4.87 -6.76 20.27
C SER A 167 -4.34 -5.65 21.18
N ARG A 168 -4.11 -5.94 22.45
CA ARG A 168 -3.55 -4.96 23.41
C ARG A 168 -2.12 -4.58 23.03
N THR A 169 -1.27 -5.56 22.76
CA THR A 169 0.14 -5.36 22.41
C THR A 169 0.26 -4.59 21.10
N TRP A 170 -0.47 -4.98 20.06
CA TRP A 170 -0.45 -4.28 18.79
C TRP A 170 -0.85 -2.80 18.93
N ASN A 171 -1.92 -2.51 19.65
CA ASN A 171 -2.34 -1.14 19.90
C ASN A 171 -1.31 -0.33 20.69
N GLN A 172 -0.66 -0.93 21.69
CA GLN A 172 0.44 -0.30 22.43
C GLN A 172 1.66 -0.04 21.53
N MET A 173 1.98 -0.98 20.64
CA MET A 173 3.03 -0.78 19.62
C MET A 173 2.70 0.41 18.73
N LEU A 174 1.51 0.47 18.17
CA LEU A 174 1.09 1.56 17.29
C LEU A 174 1.16 2.92 17.99
N MET A 175 0.67 3.03 19.23
CA MET A 175 0.74 4.28 20.01
C MET A 175 2.18 4.79 20.16
N ARG A 176 3.17 3.90 20.20
CA ARG A 176 4.58 4.26 20.34
C ARG A 176 5.31 4.42 19.01
N LEU A 177 4.88 3.72 17.95
CA LEU A 177 5.51 3.77 16.62
C LEU A 177 5.03 4.97 15.79
N ILE A 178 3.74 5.36 15.91
CA ILE A 178 3.19 6.49 15.16
C ILE A 178 3.99 7.80 15.36
N PRO A 179 4.40 8.19 16.59
CA PRO A 179 5.24 9.36 16.78
C PRO A 179 6.60 9.29 16.10
N GLU A 180 7.16 8.08 15.89
CA GLU A 180 8.46 7.90 15.23
C GLU A 180 8.39 8.15 13.72
N LEU A 181 7.21 8.10 13.11
CA LEU A 181 7.01 8.39 11.69
C LEU A 181 7.37 9.83 11.29
N LYS A 182 7.53 10.72 12.26
CA LYS A 182 8.05 12.10 12.03
C LYS A 182 9.39 12.13 11.31
N HIS A 183 10.19 11.05 11.41
CA HIS A 183 11.52 10.94 10.79
C HIS A 183 11.47 10.73 9.27
N GLY A 184 10.29 10.53 8.67
CA GLY A 184 10.13 10.52 7.22
C GLY A 184 9.58 9.22 6.65
N GLY A 185 9.77 8.11 7.33
CA GLY A 185 9.39 6.77 6.84
C GLY A 185 7.89 6.51 6.82
N ALA A 186 7.47 5.54 6.00
CA ALA A 186 6.15 4.95 6.03
C ALA A 186 6.17 3.64 6.83
N LEU A 187 5.13 3.40 7.63
CA LEU A 187 4.90 2.11 8.28
C LEU A 187 3.77 1.38 7.57
N VAL A 188 4.04 0.17 7.09
CA VAL A 188 3.04 -0.68 6.44
C VAL A 188 2.90 -1.97 7.24
N ALA A 189 1.69 -2.30 7.68
CA ALA A 189 1.43 -3.60 8.26
C ALA A 189 0.56 -4.44 7.34
N ILE A 190 0.95 -5.69 7.19
CA ILE A 190 0.15 -6.71 6.54
C ILE A 190 -0.65 -7.43 7.61
N ASN A 191 -1.94 -7.68 7.34
CA ASN A 191 -2.80 -8.41 8.26
C ASN A 191 -3.67 -9.43 7.52
N GLN A 192 -4.08 -10.46 8.24
CA GLN A 192 -4.91 -11.53 7.68
C GLN A 192 -6.33 -11.41 8.24
N THR A 193 -7.34 -11.70 7.42
CA THR A 193 -8.72 -11.79 7.89
C THR A 193 -9.01 -13.21 8.37
N ARG A 194 -9.70 -13.31 9.52
CA ARG A 194 -10.26 -14.55 10.04
C ARG A 194 -11.76 -14.47 9.85
N GLY A 195 -12.34 -15.22 8.91
CA GLY A 195 -13.79 -15.27 8.76
C GLY A 195 -14.30 -15.44 7.34
N THR A 196 -15.57 -15.78 7.22
CA THR A 196 -16.28 -16.13 6.00
C THR A 196 -16.38 -14.99 4.99
N MET A 197 -16.16 -15.31 3.73
CA MET A 197 -16.41 -14.43 2.59
C MET A 197 -17.85 -13.87 2.63
N GLY A 198 -18.01 -12.57 2.49
CA GLY A 198 -19.30 -12.00 2.11
C GLY A 198 -19.73 -10.66 2.72
N ASN A 199 -19.07 -10.09 3.74
CA ASN A 199 -19.53 -8.84 4.34
C ASN A 199 -18.43 -7.77 4.48
N VAL A 200 -18.82 -6.53 4.21
CA VAL A 200 -18.00 -5.31 4.33
C VAL A 200 -17.52 -5.04 5.78
N GLN A 201 -18.07 -5.74 6.77
CA GLN A 201 -17.68 -5.69 8.19
C GLN A 201 -16.40 -6.49 8.52
N MET A 202 -15.66 -6.98 7.52
CA MET A 202 -14.45 -7.82 7.70
C MET A 202 -13.31 -7.15 8.49
N MET A 203 -13.32 -5.83 8.68
CA MET A 203 -12.33 -5.18 9.55
C MET A 203 -12.47 -5.59 11.02
N ASP A 204 -13.61 -6.11 11.43
CA ASP A 204 -13.93 -6.44 12.82
C ASP A 204 -13.32 -7.78 13.28
N THR A 205 -12.87 -8.60 12.33
CA THR A 205 -12.34 -9.94 12.60
C THR A 205 -10.83 -10.08 12.36
N MET A 206 -10.12 -8.96 12.23
CA MET A 206 -8.66 -8.98 12.02
C MET A 206 -7.91 -9.14 13.34
N PRO A 207 -6.79 -9.91 13.37
CA PRO A 207 -5.81 -9.84 14.46
C PRO A 207 -5.39 -8.41 14.78
N GLY A 208 -5.13 -8.10 16.04
CA GLY A 208 -4.77 -6.74 16.45
C GLY A 208 -5.94 -5.83 16.82
N GLY A 209 -7.19 -6.30 16.67
CA GLY A 209 -8.41 -5.63 17.16
C GLY A 209 -8.75 -4.31 16.49
N GLU A 210 -9.76 -3.62 17.04
CA GLU A 210 -10.35 -2.40 16.50
C GLU A 210 -9.40 -1.17 16.48
N GLY A 211 -8.49 -1.08 17.44
CA GLY A 211 -7.65 0.11 17.62
C GLY A 211 -6.79 0.46 16.38
N GLN A 212 -6.36 -0.54 15.63
CA GLN A 212 -5.60 -0.30 14.40
C GLN A 212 -6.37 0.55 13.37
N LYS A 213 -7.72 0.47 13.35
CA LYS A 213 -8.57 1.26 12.46
C LYS A 213 -8.41 2.76 12.71
N TYR A 214 -8.23 3.17 13.97
CA TYR A 214 -8.06 4.57 14.34
C TYR A 214 -6.71 5.12 13.90
N PHE A 215 -5.65 4.34 14.07
CA PHE A 215 -4.29 4.72 13.70
C PHE A 215 -4.04 4.70 12.18
N THR A 216 -4.78 3.87 11.44
CA THR A 216 -4.62 3.72 9.99
C THR A 216 -4.99 4.99 9.24
N HIS A 217 -4.14 5.41 8.32
CA HIS A 217 -4.34 6.55 7.42
C HIS A 217 -4.75 6.10 6.01
N CYS A 218 -4.17 5.02 5.51
CA CYS A 218 -4.54 4.35 4.29
C CYS A 218 -4.82 2.87 4.60
N CYS A 219 -5.96 2.34 4.18
CA CYS A 219 -6.38 0.97 4.46
C CYS A 219 -6.92 0.31 3.20
N MET A 220 -6.27 -0.79 2.79
CA MET A 220 -6.64 -1.52 1.58
C MET A 220 -6.98 -2.97 1.90
N HIS A 221 -8.08 -3.44 1.34
CA HIS A 221 -8.53 -4.82 1.44
C HIS A 221 -8.20 -5.58 0.16
N PHE A 222 -7.58 -6.74 0.30
CA PHE A 222 -7.16 -7.60 -0.79
C PHE A 222 -7.89 -8.93 -0.75
N THR A 223 -8.44 -9.33 -1.90
CA THR A 223 -9.01 -10.66 -2.08
C THR A 223 -8.49 -11.29 -3.36
N ARG A 224 -8.41 -12.61 -3.37
CA ARG A 224 -8.10 -13.34 -4.59
C ARG A 224 -9.36 -13.42 -5.44
N GLY A 225 -9.26 -12.93 -6.69
CA GLY A 225 -10.30 -13.03 -7.70
C GLY A 225 -10.23 -14.32 -8.51
N SER A 226 -10.56 -14.21 -9.78
CA SER A 226 -10.59 -15.31 -10.74
C SER A 226 -9.21 -15.88 -11.01
N TRP A 227 -9.15 -17.16 -11.37
CA TRP A 227 -7.91 -17.77 -11.84
C TRP A 227 -7.61 -17.33 -13.29
N LEU A 228 -6.37 -16.93 -13.51
CA LEU A 228 -5.83 -16.77 -14.86
C LEU A 228 -5.42 -18.15 -15.37
N THR A 229 -5.96 -18.53 -16.52
CA THR A 229 -5.75 -19.85 -17.12
C THR A 229 -5.05 -19.75 -18.47
N LYS A 230 -4.43 -20.84 -18.89
CA LYS A 230 -3.82 -20.95 -20.23
C LYS A 230 -4.83 -20.62 -21.34
N PRO A 231 -4.37 -20.08 -22.48
CA PRO A 231 -5.24 -19.81 -23.63
C PRO A 231 -6.11 -21.04 -24.00
N GLY A 232 -7.42 -20.79 -24.24
CA GLY A 232 -8.39 -21.84 -24.56
C GLY A 232 -8.81 -22.74 -23.38
N LYS A 233 -8.37 -22.46 -22.15
CA LYS A 233 -8.69 -23.22 -20.92
C LYS A 233 -9.52 -22.42 -19.92
N SER A 234 -10.23 -21.38 -20.36
CA SER A 234 -11.08 -20.58 -19.50
C SER A 234 -12.09 -21.45 -18.74
N GLY A 235 -12.20 -21.22 -17.41
CA GLY A 235 -13.07 -22.01 -16.54
C GLY A 235 -12.55 -23.42 -16.18
N SER A 236 -11.34 -23.82 -16.63
CA SER A 236 -10.74 -25.11 -16.26
C SER A 236 -10.58 -25.21 -14.74
N LYS A 237 -11.02 -26.36 -14.18
CA LYS A 237 -10.82 -26.73 -12.78
C LYS A 237 -9.44 -27.35 -12.53
N ASN A 238 -8.70 -27.68 -13.59
CA ASN A 238 -7.40 -28.33 -13.49
C ASN A 238 -6.34 -27.33 -13.00
N MET A 239 -5.64 -27.67 -11.94
CA MET A 239 -4.56 -26.86 -11.36
C MET A 239 -3.43 -26.58 -12.35
N SER A 240 -3.10 -27.53 -13.22
CA SER A 240 -2.03 -27.38 -14.23
C SER A 240 -2.33 -26.36 -15.33
N ASP A 241 -3.59 -25.92 -15.44
CA ASP A 241 -4.00 -24.89 -16.39
C ASP A 241 -3.92 -23.48 -15.80
N ARG A 242 -3.70 -23.35 -14.49
CA ARG A 242 -3.63 -22.05 -13.79
C ARG A 242 -2.25 -21.44 -13.99
N MET A 243 -2.23 -20.21 -14.48
CA MET A 243 -1.01 -19.41 -14.69
C MET A 243 -0.87 -18.29 -13.65
N GLY A 244 -1.95 -17.97 -12.93
CA GLY A 244 -1.99 -16.90 -11.96
C GLY A 244 -3.41 -16.65 -11.45
N PHE A 245 -3.65 -15.50 -10.87
CA PHE A 245 -4.96 -15.08 -10.38
C PHE A 245 -5.10 -13.56 -10.44
N GLU A 246 -6.32 -13.09 -10.33
CA GLU A 246 -6.60 -11.68 -10.17
C GLU A 246 -6.47 -11.25 -8.70
N ILE A 247 -5.71 -10.20 -8.44
CA ILE A 247 -5.69 -9.51 -7.15
C ILE A 247 -6.81 -8.47 -7.21
N ASN A 248 -7.84 -8.64 -6.39
CA ASN A 248 -8.86 -7.61 -6.19
C ASN A 248 -8.42 -6.75 -5.01
N ALA A 249 -8.22 -5.47 -5.22
CA ALA A 249 -7.85 -4.51 -4.20
C ALA A 249 -8.94 -3.45 -4.05
N ARG A 250 -9.32 -3.13 -2.81
CA ARG A 250 -10.31 -2.11 -2.48
C ARG A 250 -9.77 -1.14 -1.46
N LEU A 251 -9.87 0.15 -1.74
CA LEU A 251 -9.49 1.21 -0.80
C LEU A 251 -10.64 1.48 0.16
N LEU A 252 -10.49 1.10 1.45
CA LEU A 252 -11.54 1.27 2.46
C LEU A 252 -11.40 2.58 3.24
N LYS A 253 -10.18 3.06 3.43
CA LYS A 253 -9.90 4.30 4.13
C LYS A 253 -8.70 4.97 3.49
N ASP A 254 -8.86 6.25 3.18
CA ASP A 254 -7.75 7.14 2.87
C ASP A 254 -8.05 8.54 3.39
N LYS A 255 -7.07 9.16 4.01
CA LYS A 255 -7.14 10.55 4.51
C LYS A 255 -6.50 11.56 3.55
N PHE A 256 -6.00 11.11 2.41
CA PHE A 256 -5.12 11.87 1.51
C PHE A 256 -5.63 11.89 0.05
N GLY A 257 -6.96 11.88 -0.12
CA GLY A 257 -7.60 12.13 -1.41
C GLY A 257 -7.88 10.89 -2.26
N GLY A 258 -7.54 9.69 -1.80
CA GLY A 258 -7.84 8.44 -2.52
C GLY A 258 -9.35 8.18 -2.70
N GLU A 259 -9.69 7.40 -3.72
CA GLU A 259 -11.05 7.05 -4.11
C GLU A 259 -11.60 5.93 -3.24
N LYS A 260 -12.19 6.31 -2.10
CA LYS A 260 -12.70 5.34 -1.12
C LYS A 260 -13.79 4.46 -1.70
N PHE A 261 -13.72 3.18 -1.31
CA PHE A 261 -14.62 2.11 -1.76
C PHE A 261 -14.47 1.69 -3.21
N GLU A 262 -13.61 2.36 -3.98
CA GLU A 262 -13.24 1.92 -5.32
C GLU A 262 -12.52 0.57 -5.26
N GLN A 263 -12.83 -0.31 -6.19
CA GLN A 263 -12.23 -1.62 -6.33
C GLN A 263 -11.55 -1.74 -7.69
N VAL A 264 -10.32 -2.23 -7.65
CA VAL A 264 -9.55 -2.49 -8.86
C VAL A 264 -9.11 -3.95 -8.92
N VAL A 265 -8.86 -4.42 -10.14
CA VAL A 265 -8.42 -5.78 -10.44
C VAL A 265 -7.05 -5.73 -11.09
N VAL A 266 -6.09 -6.43 -10.49
CA VAL A 266 -4.72 -6.49 -10.97
C VAL A 266 -4.38 -7.94 -11.33
N PRO A 267 -4.11 -8.26 -12.60
CA PRO A 267 -3.69 -9.60 -13.01
C PRO A 267 -2.28 -9.93 -12.49
N PHE A 268 -2.16 -11.04 -11.78
CA PHE A 268 -0.91 -11.55 -11.23
C PHE A 268 -0.59 -12.92 -11.80
N LYS A 269 0.59 -13.09 -12.39
CA LYS A 269 1.10 -14.35 -12.96
C LYS A 269 2.14 -14.97 -12.03
N PHE A 270 2.16 -16.32 -11.94
CA PHE A 270 3.08 -17.04 -11.07
C PHE A 270 4.54 -16.95 -11.53
N ASP A 271 4.78 -16.83 -12.82
CA ASP A 271 6.09 -16.85 -13.45
C ASP A 271 6.64 -15.48 -13.86
N GLY A 272 5.99 -14.40 -13.47
CA GLY A 272 6.44 -13.06 -13.86
C GLY A 272 5.80 -11.92 -13.06
N GLY A 273 4.98 -12.24 -12.06
CA GLY A 273 4.30 -11.23 -11.26
C GLY A 273 3.25 -10.46 -12.07
N ILE A 274 3.22 -9.15 -11.92
CA ILE A 274 2.30 -8.27 -12.64
C ILE A 274 2.93 -7.86 -13.98
N ASP A 275 2.20 -8.09 -15.09
CA ASP A 275 2.59 -7.57 -16.40
C ASP A 275 2.29 -6.07 -16.46
N MET A 276 3.32 -5.26 -16.20
CA MET A 276 3.17 -3.80 -16.07
C MET A 276 2.68 -3.16 -17.35
N VAL A 277 3.13 -3.64 -18.51
CA VAL A 277 2.70 -3.08 -19.81
C VAL A 277 1.20 -3.32 -20.01
N GLU A 278 0.75 -4.56 -19.80
CA GLU A 278 -0.69 -4.89 -19.87
C GLU A 278 -1.50 -4.05 -18.88
N THR A 279 -0.96 -3.87 -17.69
CA THR A 279 -1.60 -3.13 -16.60
C THR A 279 -1.76 -1.64 -16.94
N TYR A 280 -0.72 -0.99 -17.50
CA TYR A 280 -0.82 0.39 -17.99
C TYR A 280 -1.77 0.53 -19.16
N VAL A 281 -1.76 -0.39 -20.11
CA VAL A 281 -2.73 -0.38 -21.25
C VAL A 281 -4.18 -0.44 -20.75
N ARG A 282 -4.46 -1.24 -19.73
CA ARG A 282 -5.80 -1.34 -19.13
C ARG A 282 -6.24 -0.01 -18.48
N VAL A 283 -5.38 0.62 -17.70
CA VAL A 283 -5.69 1.92 -17.08
C VAL A 283 -5.80 3.02 -18.15
N ALA A 284 -4.93 3.03 -19.14
CA ALA A 284 -5.00 3.99 -20.25
C ALA A 284 -6.31 3.87 -21.07
N LEU A 285 -6.88 2.65 -21.17
CA LEU A 285 -8.23 2.45 -21.73
C LEU A 285 -9.31 3.06 -20.85
N GLU A 286 -9.24 2.87 -19.53
CA GLU A 286 -10.19 3.44 -18.56
C GLU A 286 -10.13 4.97 -18.57
N GLU A 287 -8.92 5.55 -18.70
CA GLU A 287 -8.68 7.00 -18.77
C GLU A 287 -8.96 7.60 -20.16
N GLY A 288 -9.31 6.80 -21.16
CA GLY A 288 -9.59 7.28 -22.51
C GLY A 288 -8.36 7.66 -23.34
N ILE A 289 -7.15 7.38 -22.86
CA ILE A 289 -5.89 7.61 -23.59
C ILE A 289 -5.73 6.62 -24.74
N ILE A 290 -6.22 5.40 -24.55
CA ILE A 290 -6.39 4.39 -25.59
C ILE A 290 -7.88 4.21 -25.84
N GLU A 291 -8.32 4.29 -27.08
CA GLU A 291 -9.71 4.00 -27.46
C GLU A 291 -9.87 2.53 -27.87
N GLN A 292 -11.00 1.93 -27.50
CA GLN A 292 -11.39 0.62 -27.99
C GLN A 292 -12.71 0.69 -28.76
N LYS A 293 -12.70 0.17 -30.01
CA LYS A 293 -13.91 0.01 -30.87
C LYS A 293 -14.01 -1.45 -31.30
N GLY A 294 -14.86 -2.21 -30.63
CA GLY A 294 -14.97 -3.66 -30.86
C GLY A 294 -13.65 -4.37 -30.53
N ALA A 295 -13.06 -5.07 -31.51
CA ALA A 295 -11.78 -5.76 -31.34
C ALA A 295 -10.54 -4.89 -31.62
N MET A 296 -10.74 -3.63 -32.00
CA MET A 296 -9.68 -2.72 -32.39
C MET A 296 -9.34 -1.75 -31.25
N TYR A 297 -8.04 -1.53 -31.03
CA TYR A 297 -7.47 -0.60 -30.08
C TYR A 297 -6.74 0.51 -30.85
N TYR A 298 -6.93 1.76 -30.45
CA TYR A 298 -6.38 2.94 -31.11
C TYR A 298 -5.55 3.73 -30.12
N TYR A 299 -4.30 4.02 -30.50
CA TYR A 299 -3.40 4.87 -29.73
C TYR A 299 -2.67 5.80 -30.67
N LYS A 300 -2.85 7.12 -30.50
CA LYS A 300 -2.37 8.13 -31.45
C LYS A 300 -2.80 7.78 -32.89
N THR A 301 -1.82 7.62 -33.80
CA THR A 301 -2.06 7.27 -35.21
C THR A 301 -2.07 5.77 -35.49
N SER A 302 -1.76 4.94 -34.47
CA SER A 302 -1.63 3.49 -34.61
C SER A 302 -2.91 2.75 -34.21
N ASN A 303 -3.14 1.59 -34.81
CA ASN A 303 -4.26 0.72 -34.45
C ASN A 303 -3.84 -0.75 -34.37
N PHE A 304 -4.49 -1.50 -33.47
CA PHE A 304 -4.11 -2.86 -33.13
C PHE A 304 -5.36 -3.75 -33.00
N ARG A 305 -5.27 -4.98 -33.46
CA ARG A 305 -6.37 -5.94 -33.32
C ARG A 305 -6.14 -6.83 -32.08
N GLY A 306 -6.88 -6.54 -31.02
CA GLY A 306 -6.82 -7.27 -29.74
C GLY A 306 -5.78 -6.74 -28.77
N MET A 307 -6.02 -6.98 -27.47
CA MET A 307 -5.18 -6.53 -26.36
C MET A 307 -3.72 -7.00 -26.49
N ASN A 308 -3.49 -8.25 -26.90
CA ASN A 308 -2.15 -8.79 -27.02
C ASN A 308 -1.29 -8.05 -28.07
N ALA A 309 -1.90 -7.58 -29.15
CA ALA A 309 -1.17 -6.86 -30.20
C ALA A 309 -0.62 -5.52 -29.70
N ILE A 310 -1.47 -4.72 -29.03
CA ILE A 310 -1.05 -3.43 -28.47
C ILE A 310 -0.05 -3.61 -27.31
N VAL A 311 -0.25 -4.60 -26.43
CA VAL A 311 0.69 -4.91 -25.35
C VAL A 311 2.06 -5.35 -25.91
N THR A 312 2.08 -6.19 -26.95
CA THR A 312 3.33 -6.59 -27.59
C THR A 312 4.04 -5.41 -28.22
N TRP A 313 3.31 -4.53 -28.91
CA TRP A 313 3.88 -3.33 -29.51
C TRP A 313 4.54 -2.41 -28.48
N PHE A 314 3.89 -2.15 -27.32
CA PHE A 314 4.50 -1.37 -26.26
C PHE A 314 5.70 -2.05 -25.58
N LYS A 315 5.77 -3.39 -25.61
CA LYS A 315 6.96 -4.11 -25.11
C LYS A 315 8.15 -3.98 -26.04
N GLU A 316 7.92 -3.75 -27.32
CA GLU A 316 8.96 -3.58 -28.35
C GLU A 316 9.39 -2.13 -28.49
N ASP A 317 8.52 -1.14 -28.20
CA ASP A 317 8.79 0.29 -28.28
C ASP A 317 8.82 0.95 -26.89
N SER A 318 10.02 1.03 -26.32
CA SER A 318 10.23 1.59 -24.97
C SER A 318 9.83 3.07 -24.87
N LYS A 319 10.03 3.85 -25.94
CA LYS A 319 9.71 5.28 -25.95
C LYS A 319 8.20 5.51 -25.89
N GLU A 320 7.44 4.83 -26.74
CA GLU A 320 5.98 4.94 -26.74
C GLU A 320 5.38 4.40 -25.44
N TYR A 321 6.01 3.38 -24.81
CA TYR A 321 5.60 2.90 -23.52
C TYR A 321 5.84 3.93 -22.40
N GLU A 322 7.00 4.60 -22.37
CA GLU A 322 7.27 5.69 -21.42
C GLU A 322 6.26 6.83 -21.56
N GLU A 323 5.94 7.24 -22.79
CA GLU A 323 4.94 8.27 -23.06
C GLU A 323 3.53 7.82 -22.58
N LEU A 324 3.16 6.55 -22.78
CA LEU A 324 1.91 5.99 -22.25
C LEU A 324 1.88 6.05 -20.72
N VAL A 325 2.97 5.64 -20.06
CA VAL A 325 3.10 5.66 -18.60
C VAL A 325 2.92 7.07 -18.06
N ASP A 326 3.59 8.05 -18.66
CA ASP A 326 3.54 9.45 -18.22
C ASP A 326 2.13 10.05 -18.42
N ALA A 327 1.53 9.84 -19.59
CA ALA A 327 0.17 10.29 -19.88
C ALA A 327 -0.85 9.66 -18.89
N THR A 328 -0.73 8.35 -18.64
CA THR A 328 -1.61 7.64 -17.71
C THR A 328 -1.44 8.15 -16.29
N LYS A 329 -0.20 8.35 -15.82
CA LYS A 329 0.08 8.92 -14.49
C LYS A 329 -0.49 10.33 -14.36
N LYS A 330 -0.29 11.19 -15.35
CA LYS A 330 -0.83 12.54 -15.36
C LYS A 330 -2.35 12.51 -15.23
N SER A 331 -3.07 11.71 -16.03
CA SER A 331 -4.51 11.61 -16.00
C SER A 331 -5.06 11.30 -14.60
N TYR A 332 -4.62 10.21 -13.97
CA TYR A 332 -5.20 9.83 -12.67
C TYR A 332 -4.69 10.67 -11.47
N LEU A 333 -3.55 11.38 -11.61
CA LEU A 333 -3.05 12.26 -10.55
C LEU A 333 -3.69 13.65 -10.59
N THR A 334 -3.89 14.23 -11.79
CA THR A 334 -4.39 15.61 -11.95
C THR A 334 -5.87 15.66 -12.31
N GLY A 335 -6.42 14.57 -12.82
CA GLY A 335 -7.77 14.55 -13.40
C GLY A 335 -7.88 15.24 -14.78
N GLU A 336 -6.74 15.64 -15.36
CA GLU A 336 -6.66 16.22 -16.71
C GLU A 336 -6.37 15.11 -17.72
N SER A 337 -7.36 14.68 -18.47
CA SER A 337 -7.14 13.89 -19.69
C SER A 337 -6.76 14.86 -20.83
N ASP A 338 -5.72 14.56 -21.60
CA ASP A 338 -5.31 15.36 -22.78
C ASP A 338 -6.35 15.37 -23.92
N SER A 339 -7.60 14.95 -23.65
CA SER A 339 -8.73 14.93 -24.61
C SER A 339 -9.32 16.30 -24.93
N GLU A 340 -8.85 17.41 -24.32
CA GLU A 340 -9.32 18.78 -24.62
C GLU A 340 -8.44 19.54 -25.61
N SER A 341 -7.42 18.90 -26.21
CA SER A 341 -6.55 19.54 -27.21
C SER A 341 -6.56 18.79 -28.55
N ALA A 342 -7.70 18.68 -29.19
CA ALA A 342 -7.83 18.30 -30.61
C ALA A 342 -8.95 19.09 -31.29
#